data_a61e473d802cde2a6ff51e301dc6807a
#
_entry.id   a61e473d802cde2a6ff51e301dc6807a
#
_cell.length_a   1.000
_cell.length_b   1.000
_cell.length_c   1.000
_cell.angle_alpha   90.00
_cell.angle_beta   90.00
_cell.angle_gamma   90.00
#
_symmetry.space_group_name_H-M   'P 1'
#
loop_
_entity.id
_entity.type
_entity.pdbx_description
1 polymer ?
#
loop_
_entity_poly.entity_id
_entity_poly.type
_entity_poly.pdbx_seq_one_letter_code
_entity_poly.pdbx_strand_id
1 'polypeptide(L)'
;MTPTEIGALLRKLPQVDRLMQSTALTGLVETHSRSLVLTECRALLDSIRARALAGDVSGEDLEEDSIIQRLSERLDQRQMPYHRRVINATGIVLHTGLGRAPLADEVADALVEQLRHPVRVEIDLETGLRGSRDEGCAQLLRELTGAEDATIVNNNAGATLLLLSALAENREVLVSHGELVEIGGSFRIPDIMEQGGARLKAVGTTNRTRANDYAEACSEDSAMILKVHTSNYRVVGFTEETSISELCEVGKTQSVPVVHDMGSGCMVDLAQRGLRGESWVRDSLESGCDLVCFSGDKLLGGPQAGIIAGSAELVQKCRKHPLYRAMRPGRMTYIALGQTLRVYLKGEE
;
A
#
# COMPACT_ATOMS: atom_id res chain seq x y z
N MET A 1 -10.79 -46.27 26.69
CA MET A 1 -12.27 -46.48 26.87
C MET A 1 -12.73 -47.66 26.05
N THR A 2 -13.61 -48.47 26.59
CA THR A 2 -14.23 -49.60 25.86
C THR A 2 -15.28 -49.09 24.84
N PRO A 3 -15.57 -49.87 23.78
CA PRO A 3 -16.63 -49.53 22.84
C PRO A 3 -18.01 -49.28 23.50
N THR A 4 -18.28 -49.94 24.60
CA THR A 4 -19.51 -49.78 25.38
C THR A 4 -19.57 -48.45 26.12
N GLU A 5 -18.46 -48.00 26.69
CA GLU A 5 -18.33 -46.70 27.37
C GLU A 5 -18.44 -45.56 26.37
N ILE A 6 -17.82 -45.68 25.19
CA ILE A 6 -17.92 -44.70 24.11
C ILE A 6 -19.40 -44.57 23.64
N GLY A 7 -20.09 -45.70 23.45
CA GLY A 7 -21.49 -45.71 23.08
C GLY A 7 -22.42 -45.07 24.13
N ALA A 8 -22.07 -45.19 25.43
CA ALA A 8 -22.81 -44.54 26.51
C ALA A 8 -22.60 -43.01 26.52
N LEU A 9 -21.36 -42.55 26.22
CA LEU A 9 -21.06 -41.12 26.09
C LEU A 9 -21.74 -40.48 24.89
N LEU A 10 -21.67 -41.11 23.72
CA LEU A 10 -22.32 -40.58 22.50
C LEU A 10 -23.85 -40.43 22.67
N ARG A 11 -24.49 -41.25 23.48
CA ARG A 11 -25.92 -41.14 23.79
C ARG A 11 -26.29 -39.93 24.66
N LYS A 12 -25.32 -39.37 25.39
CA LYS A 12 -25.49 -38.13 26.18
C LYS A 12 -25.42 -36.85 25.34
N LEU A 13 -24.85 -36.91 24.13
CA LEU A 13 -24.78 -35.74 23.26
C LEU A 13 -26.20 -35.26 22.90
N PRO A 14 -26.50 -33.97 23.12
CA PRO A 14 -27.81 -33.42 22.76
C PRO A 14 -27.99 -33.43 21.24
N GLN A 15 -29.25 -33.61 20.83
CA GLN A 15 -29.61 -33.46 19.41
C GLN A 15 -29.59 -31.99 19.01
N VAL A 16 -29.20 -31.72 17.77
CA VAL A 16 -29.14 -30.35 17.21
C VAL A 16 -30.49 -29.62 17.38
N ASP A 17 -31.60 -30.30 17.07
CA ASP A 17 -32.92 -29.70 17.14
C ASP A 17 -33.32 -29.34 18.58
N ARG A 18 -32.91 -30.14 19.56
CA ARG A 18 -33.11 -29.83 20.98
C ARG A 18 -32.31 -28.59 21.40
N LEU A 19 -31.02 -28.51 21.04
CA LEU A 19 -30.21 -27.36 21.33
C LEU A 19 -30.79 -26.10 20.69
N MET A 20 -31.20 -26.17 19.42
CA MET A 20 -31.81 -25.04 18.71
C MET A 20 -33.12 -24.53 19.29
N GLN A 21 -33.75 -25.27 20.15
CA GLN A 21 -34.97 -24.88 20.88
C GLN A 21 -34.68 -24.38 22.30
N SER A 22 -33.45 -24.48 22.79
CA SER A 22 -33.08 -23.98 24.10
C SER A 22 -33.10 -22.44 24.17
N THR A 23 -33.46 -21.91 25.32
CA THR A 23 -33.52 -20.46 25.56
C THR A 23 -32.16 -19.80 25.35
N ALA A 24 -31.10 -20.52 25.71
CA ALA A 24 -29.73 -20.01 25.54
C ALA A 24 -29.33 -19.84 24.07
N LEU A 25 -29.75 -20.77 23.17
CA LEU A 25 -29.50 -20.61 21.75
C LEU A 25 -30.39 -19.56 21.08
N THR A 26 -31.55 -19.25 21.64
CA THR A 26 -32.41 -18.17 21.13
C THR A 26 -31.67 -16.85 21.16
N GLY A 27 -30.94 -16.53 22.23
CA GLY A 27 -30.11 -15.32 22.31
C GLY A 27 -28.95 -15.29 21.28
N LEU A 28 -28.36 -16.46 21.01
CA LEU A 28 -27.31 -16.56 19.96
C LEU A 28 -27.93 -16.41 18.56
N VAL A 29 -29.13 -16.86 18.31
CA VAL A 29 -29.83 -16.70 17.03
C VAL A 29 -30.27 -15.25 16.80
N GLU A 30 -30.55 -14.48 17.85
CA GLU A 30 -30.84 -13.03 17.75
C GLU A 30 -29.59 -12.22 17.37
N THR A 31 -28.42 -12.62 17.87
CA THR A 31 -27.16 -11.96 17.60
C THR A 31 -26.51 -12.41 16.29
N HIS A 32 -26.69 -13.72 15.97
CA HIS A 32 -26.13 -14.35 14.77
C HIS A 32 -27.27 -14.89 13.89
N SER A 33 -27.03 -15.06 12.60
CA SER A 33 -28.07 -15.69 11.76
C SER A 33 -28.32 -17.12 12.17
N ARG A 34 -29.63 -17.57 12.13
CA ARG A 34 -30.01 -18.93 12.46
C ARG A 34 -29.25 -19.99 11.67
N SER A 35 -28.94 -19.70 10.40
CA SER A 35 -28.18 -20.62 9.55
C SER A 35 -26.74 -20.79 10.03
N LEU A 36 -26.09 -19.72 10.49
CA LEU A 36 -24.75 -19.78 11.03
C LEU A 36 -24.71 -20.56 12.35
N VAL A 37 -25.62 -20.26 13.28
CA VAL A 37 -25.74 -20.99 14.56
C VAL A 37 -25.93 -22.47 14.31
N LEU A 38 -26.81 -22.84 13.39
CA LEU A 38 -27.09 -24.25 13.05
C LEU A 38 -25.86 -24.95 12.45
N THR A 39 -25.11 -24.25 11.57
CA THR A 39 -23.90 -24.78 10.93
C THR A 39 -22.79 -25.03 11.96
N GLU A 40 -22.53 -24.05 12.83
CA GLU A 40 -21.51 -24.17 13.87
C GLU A 40 -21.89 -25.17 14.95
N CYS A 41 -23.18 -25.26 15.30
CA CYS A 41 -23.71 -26.28 16.24
C CYS A 41 -23.44 -27.70 15.71
N ARG A 42 -23.77 -27.97 14.45
CA ARG A 42 -23.49 -29.28 13.81
C ARG A 42 -21.98 -29.56 13.79
N ALA A 43 -21.15 -28.62 13.35
CA ALA A 43 -19.70 -28.77 13.29
C ALA A 43 -19.09 -29.05 14.67
N LEU A 44 -19.58 -28.36 15.72
CA LEU A 44 -19.14 -28.58 17.10
C LEU A 44 -19.51 -29.99 17.60
N LEU A 45 -20.76 -30.40 17.41
CA LEU A 45 -21.21 -31.74 17.83
C LEU A 45 -20.48 -32.84 17.07
N ASP A 46 -20.21 -32.68 15.78
CA ASP A 46 -19.41 -33.64 15.00
C ASP A 46 -17.95 -33.72 15.49
N SER A 47 -17.37 -32.58 15.86
CA SER A 47 -16.05 -32.55 16.51
C SER A 47 -16.04 -33.29 17.85
N ILE A 48 -17.06 -33.08 18.70
CA ILE A 48 -17.18 -33.77 19.98
C ILE A 48 -17.37 -35.29 19.75
N ARG A 49 -18.18 -35.69 18.76
CA ARG A 49 -18.34 -37.11 18.37
C ARG A 49 -17.01 -37.75 17.97
N ALA A 50 -16.25 -37.07 17.12
CA ALA A 50 -14.93 -37.53 16.66
C ALA A 50 -13.95 -37.71 17.84
N ARG A 51 -13.93 -36.76 18.78
CA ARG A 51 -13.11 -36.83 20.00
C ARG A 51 -13.57 -37.97 20.93
N ALA A 52 -14.89 -38.16 21.07
CA ALA A 52 -15.45 -39.26 21.87
C ALA A 52 -15.05 -40.62 21.31
N LEU A 53 -15.08 -40.80 19.98
CA LEU A 53 -14.62 -42.02 19.31
C LEU A 53 -13.10 -42.27 19.51
N ALA A 54 -12.31 -41.20 19.60
CA ALA A 54 -10.87 -41.29 19.91
C ALA A 54 -10.58 -41.51 21.41
N GLY A 55 -11.62 -41.49 22.26
CA GLY A 55 -11.44 -41.62 23.71
C GLY A 55 -10.96 -40.36 24.43
N ASP A 56 -11.04 -39.21 23.78
CA ASP A 56 -10.56 -37.90 24.22
C ASP A 56 -11.71 -36.92 24.53
N VAL A 57 -12.67 -37.38 25.35
CA VAL A 57 -13.83 -36.58 25.80
C VAL A 57 -14.11 -36.88 27.28
N SER A 58 -14.28 -35.83 28.08
CA SER A 58 -14.74 -35.90 29.45
C SER A 58 -16.27 -35.80 29.55
N GLY A 59 -16.84 -36.10 30.72
CA GLY A 59 -18.27 -35.90 30.96
C GLY A 59 -18.72 -34.45 30.82
N GLU A 60 -17.87 -33.51 31.24
CA GLU A 60 -18.09 -32.08 31.17
C GLU A 60 -18.17 -31.57 29.72
N ASP A 61 -17.41 -32.17 28.78
CA ASP A 61 -17.50 -31.85 27.35
C ASP A 61 -18.88 -32.10 26.72
N LEU A 62 -19.69 -32.92 27.36
CA LEU A 62 -21.01 -33.36 26.90
C LEU A 62 -22.18 -32.62 27.57
N GLU A 63 -21.89 -31.79 28.57
CA GLU A 63 -22.87 -30.97 29.23
C GLU A 63 -23.40 -29.86 28.31
N GLU A 64 -24.71 -29.64 28.34
CA GLU A 64 -25.38 -28.67 27.44
C GLU A 64 -24.80 -27.28 27.60
N ASP A 65 -24.54 -26.83 28.83
CA ASP A 65 -23.97 -25.52 29.13
C ASP A 65 -22.55 -25.36 28.54
N SER A 66 -21.72 -26.40 28.66
CA SER A 66 -20.37 -26.41 28.08
C SER A 66 -20.39 -26.37 26.55
N ILE A 67 -21.36 -27.06 25.93
CA ILE A 67 -21.55 -27.03 24.47
C ILE A 67 -22.01 -25.64 24.02
N ILE A 68 -22.96 -25.03 24.75
CA ILE A 68 -23.46 -23.68 24.44
C ILE A 68 -22.34 -22.63 24.57
N GLN A 69 -21.55 -22.69 25.63
CA GLN A 69 -20.42 -21.79 25.82
C GLN A 69 -19.41 -21.91 24.65
N ARG A 70 -19.00 -23.12 24.29
CA ARG A 70 -18.10 -23.36 23.16
C ARG A 70 -18.69 -22.92 21.83
N LEU A 71 -19.99 -23.09 21.66
CA LEU A 71 -20.68 -22.61 20.47
C LEU A 71 -20.66 -21.07 20.39
N SER A 72 -20.91 -20.39 21.51
CA SER A 72 -20.78 -18.93 21.60
C SER A 72 -19.38 -18.46 21.24
N GLU A 73 -18.35 -19.03 21.85
CA GLU A 73 -16.95 -18.72 21.57
C GLU A 73 -16.59 -18.92 20.08
N ARG A 74 -17.09 -19.99 19.44
CA ARG A 74 -16.87 -20.24 18.01
C ARG A 74 -17.57 -19.22 17.13
N LEU A 75 -18.80 -18.83 17.48
CA LEU A 75 -19.57 -17.82 16.76
C LEU A 75 -18.90 -16.46 16.88
N ASP A 76 -18.42 -16.08 18.06
CA ASP A 76 -17.67 -14.86 18.29
C ASP A 76 -16.37 -14.83 17.47
N GLN A 77 -15.61 -15.94 17.48
CA GLN A 77 -14.40 -16.07 16.67
C GLN A 77 -14.68 -15.95 15.16
N ARG A 78 -15.81 -16.52 14.70
CA ARG A 78 -16.23 -16.43 13.29
C ARG A 78 -16.61 -15.02 12.87
N GLN A 79 -17.11 -14.20 13.79
CA GLN A 79 -17.46 -12.81 13.53
C GLN A 79 -16.30 -11.85 13.68
N MET A 80 -15.19 -12.27 14.29
CA MET A 80 -14.01 -11.41 14.40
C MET A 80 -13.48 -11.04 13.01
N PRO A 81 -13.38 -9.75 12.70
CA PRO A 81 -12.76 -9.33 11.45
C PRO A 81 -11.33 -9.86 11.36
N TYR A 82 -10.95 -10.37 10.18
CA TYR A 82 -9.55 -10.76 9.94
C TYR A 82 -8.61 -9.55 10.09
N HIS A 83 -8.95 -8.42 9.47
CA HIS A 83 -8.23 -7.16 9.63
C HIS A 83 -8.74 -6.44 10.87
N ARG A 84 -7.94 -6.47 11.92
CA ARG A 84 -8.27 -5.86 13.22
C ARG A 84 -7.11 -5.03 13.74
N ARG A 85 -7.44 -4.08 14.62
CA ARG A 85 -6.42 -3.27 15.30
C ARG A 85 -5.43 -4.16 16.05
N VAL A 86 -4.14 -3.85 15.90
CA VAL A 86 -3.04 -4.48 16.61
C VAL A 86 -2.12 -3.41 17.20
N ILE A 87 -1.30 -3.79 18.17
CA ILE A 87 -0.24 -2.94 18.72
C ILE A 87 1.04 -3.24 17.93
N ASN A 88 1.61 -2.23 17.29
CA ASN A 88 2.90 -2.37 16.61
C ASN A 88 4.04 -2.29 17.65
N ALA A 89 4.61 -3.43 18.00
CA ALA A 89 5.78 -3.55 18.89
C ALA A 89 7.01 -4.08 18.13
N THR A 90 7.07 -3.95 16.82
CA THR A 90 8.15 -4.50 15.98
C THR A 90 9.41 -3.63 15.94
N GLY A 91 9.32 -2.36 16.33
CA GLY A 91 10.38 -1.37 16.17
C GLY A 91 10.46 -0.77 14.75
N ILE A 92 9.57 -1.16 13.83
CA ILE A 92 9.48 -0.63 12.46
C ILE A 92 8.19 0.19 12.33
N VAL A 93 8.31 1.51 12.28
CA VAL A 93 7.16 2.44 12.26
C VAL A 93 6.24 2.16 11.05
N LEU A 94 6.81 2.07 9.84
CA LEU A 94 6.09 1.82 8.58
C LEU A 94 6.10 0.32 8.21
N HIS A 95 5.75 -0.55 9.16
CA HIS A 95 5.81 -2.00 8.93
C HIS A 95 4.78 -2.44 7.88
N THR A 96 5.25 -3.00 6.76
CA THR A 96 4.40 -3.40 5.62
C THR A 96 3.28 -4.37 6.01
N GLY A 97 3.60 -5.41 6.79
CA GLY A 97 2.63 -6.41 7.26
C GLY A 97 1.61 -5.87 8.27
N LEU A 98 1.77 -4.64 8.77
CA LEU A 98 0.85 -3.97 9.69
C LEU A 98 0.15 -2.76 9.05
N GLY A 99 0.22 -2.63 7.72
CA GLY A 99 -0.52 -1.62 6.96
C GLY A 99 0.21 -0.31 6.71
N ARG A 100 1.50 -0.19 7.09
CA ARG A 100 2.33 1.01 6.94
C ARG A 100 1.82 2.20 7.78
N ALA A 101 1.72 3.41 7.19
CA ALA A 101 1.28 4.60 7.89
C ALA A 101 -0.22 4.54 8.22
N PRO A 102 -0.63 4.74 9.48
CA PRO A 102 -2.02 5.03 9.78
C PRO A 102 -2.41 6.42 9.25
N LEU A 103 -3.68 6.59 8.91
CA LEU A 103 -4.21 7.91 8.59
C LEU A 103 -4.34 8.75 9.86
N ALA A 104 -4.16 10.06 9.75
CA ALA A 104 -4.48 10.99 10.83
C ALA A 104 -5.98 10.90 11.16
N ASP A 105 -6.36 11.14 12.42
CA ASP A 105 -7.74 11.00 12.90
C ASP A 105 -8.71 11.87 12.09
N GLU A 106 -8.36 13.13 11.82
CA GLU A 106 -9.20 14.02 11.01
C GLU A 106 -9.38 13.53 9.57
N VAL A 107 -8.37 12.86 8.99
CA VAL A 107 -8.46 12.27 7.64
C VAL A 107 -9.39 11.05 7.66
N ALA A 108 -9.27 10.21 8.68
CA ALA A 108 -10.11 9.03 8.85
C ALA A 108 -11.59 9.42 9.07
N ASP A 109 -11.86 10.40 9.92
CA ASP A 109 -13.21 10.90 10.20
C ASP A 109 -13.85 11.52 8.95
N ALA A 110 -13.12 12.36 8.22
CA ALA A 110 -13.58 12.95 6.98
C ALA A 110 -13.84 11.88 5.89
N LEU A 111 -13.00 10.83 5.84
CA LEU A 111 -13.19 9.70 4.92
C LEU A 111 -14.50 8.97 5.22
N VAL A 112 -14.75 8.61 6.48
CA VAL A 112 -15.97 7.93 6.92
C VAL A 112 -17.21 8.75 6.58
N GLU A 113 -17.20 10.05 6.86
CA GLU A 113 -18.32 10.94 6.57
C GLU A 113 -18.63 11.01 5.07
N GLN A 114 -17.60 11.21 4.23
CA GLN A 114 -17.79 11.31 2.79
C GLN A 114 -18.20 9.99 2.13
N LEU A 115 -17.79 8.84 2.70
CA LEU A 115 -18.16 7.54 2.13
C LEU A 115 -19.64 7.18 2.29
N ARG A 116 -20.34 7.81 3.24
CA ARG A 116 -21.79 7.61 3.45
C ARG A 116 -22.65 8.23 2.34
N HIS A 117 -22.07 9.10 1.52
CA HIS A 117 -22.76 9.87 0.51
C HIS A 117 -22.17 9.68 -0.89
N PRO A 118 -22.92 10.00 -1.98
CA PRO A 118 -22.32 10.29 -3.27
C PRO A 118 -21.36 11.47 -3.15
N VAL A 119 -20.18 11.36 -3.77
CA VAL A 119 -19.16 12.41 -3.74
C VAL A 119 -18.75 12.79 -5.15
N ARG A 120 -18.32 14.01 -5.33
CA ARG A 120 -17.69 14.50 -6.57
C ARG A 120 -16.41 13.71 -6.82
N VAL A 121 -16.35 13.00 -7.95
CA VAL A 121 -15.14 12.30 -8.40
C VAL A 121 -14.71 12.77 -9.79
N GLU A 122 -15.61 12.72 -10.76
CA GLU A 122 -15.33 13.08 -12.17
C GLU A 122 -16.30 14.15 -12.72
N ILE A 123 -17.01 14.86 -11.86
CA ILE A 123 -17.96 15.89 -12.30
C ILE A 123 -17.48 17.24 -11.80
N ASP A 124 -17.34 18.18 -12.69
CA ASP A 124 -17.20 19.58 -12.36
C ASP A 124 -18.55 20.13 -11.94
N LEU A 125 -18.65 20.64 -10.70
CA LEU A 125 -19.94 21.08 -10.13
C LEU A 125 -20.43 22.43 -10.67
N GLU A 126 -19.55 23.24 -11.25
CA GLU A 126 -19.90 24.54 -11.81
C GLU A 126 -20.42 24.38 -13.24
N THR A 127 -19.76 23.54 -14.03
CA THR A 127 -20.08 23.33 -15.43
C THR A 127 -21.01 22.14 -15.69
N GLY A 128 -21.09 21.19 -14.75
CA GLY A 128 -21.77 19.90 -14.90
C GLY A 128 -21.06 18.92 -15.86
N LEU A 129 -19.90 19.30 -16.38
CA LEU A 129 -19.15 18.49 -17.32
C LEU A 129 -18.25 17.48 -16.61
N ARG A 130 -17.78 16.49 -17.37
CA ARG A 130 -16.84 15.49 -16.88
C ARG A 130 -15.44 16.09 -16.75
N GLY A 131 -14.90 16.05 -15.51
CA GLY A 131 -13.54 16.44 -15.17
C GLY A 131 -12.61 15.24 -14.93
N SER A 132 -11.38 15.51 -14.51
CA SER A 132 -10.41 14.49 -14.10
C SER A 132 -10.65 14.07 -12.65
N ARG A 133 -10.41 12.79 -12.36
CA ARG A 133 -10.56 12.24 -11.00
C ARG A 133 -9.50 12.76 -10.03
N ASP A 134 -8.31 12.94 -10.52
CA ASP A 134 -7.14 13.32 -9.75
C ASP A 134 -6.98 14.83 -9.59
N GLU A 135 -7.79 15.64 -10.28
CA GLU A 135 -7.62 17.09 -10.31
C GLU A 135 -7.56 17.74 -8.92
N GLY A 136 -8.45 17.34 -8.01
CA GLY A 136 -8.44 17.87 -6.65
C GLY A 136 -7.16 17.55 -5.87
N CYS A 137 -6.61 16.34 -6.05
CA CYS A 137 -5.32 15.98 -5.43
C CYS A 137 -4.15 16.58 -6.21
N ALA A 138 -4.21 16.61 -7.54
CA ALA A 138 -3.17 17.19 -8.38
C ALA A 138 -2.99 18.69 -8.08
N GLN A 139 -4.05 19.43 -7.87
CA GLN A 139 -3.99 20.84 -7.47
C GLN A 139 -3.25 21.02 -6.14
N LEU A 140 -3.59 20.22 -5.11
CA LEU A 140 -2.94 20.27 -3.81
C LEU A 140 -1.46 19.87 -3.89
N LEU A 141 -1.14 18.88 -4.72
CA LEU A 141 0.24 18.46 -4.94
C LEU A 141 1.06 19.55 -5.63
N ARG A 142 0.53 20.22 -6.65
CA ARG A 142 1.20 21.36 -7.30
C ARG A 142 1.51 22.46 -6.29
N GLU A 143 0.56 22.78 -5.42
CA GLU A 143 0.71 23.83 -4.40
C GLU A 143 1.78 23.44 -3.35
N LEU A 144 1.77 22.20 -2.87
CA LEU A 144 2.69 21.72 -1.84
C LEU A 144 4.11 21.49 -2.36
N THR A 145 4.27 21.03 -3.61
CA THR A 145 5.55 20.55 -4.12
C THR A 145 6.21 21.51 -5.12
N GLY A 146 5.45 22.44 -5.70
CA GLY A 146 5.93 23.29 -6.80
C GLY A 146 5.95 22.59 -8.16
N ALA A 147 5.44 21.35 -8.28
CA ALA A 147 5.30 20.64 -9.55
C ALA A 147 4.39 21.39 -10.53
N GLU A 148 4.68 21.30 -11.84
CA GLU A 148 3.79 21.84 -12.88
C GLU A 148 2.48 21.07 -12.97
N ASP A 149 2.53 19.74 -12.81
CA ASP A 149 1.36 18.86 -12.77
C ASP A 149 1.63 17.62 -11.92
N ALA A 150 0.56 16.90 -11.53
CA ALA A 150 0.69 15.64 -10.79
C ALA A 150 -0.45 14.69 -11.17
N THR A 151 -0.20 13.38 -11.04
CA THR A 151 -1.22 12.35 -11.23
C THR A 151 -1.08 11.22 -10.23
N ILE A 152 -2.16 10.45 -10.04
CA ILE A 152 -2.26 9.43 -8.99
C ILE A 152 -2.64 8.08 -9.58
N VAL A 153 -1.91 7.04 -9.18
CA VAL A 153 -2.16 5.63 -9.48
C VAL A 153 -2.26 4.81 -8.20
N ASN A 154 -2.54 3.52 -8.30
CA ASN A 154 -2.83 2.65 -7.15
C ASN A 154 -1.71 2.52 -6.12
N ASN A 155 -0.45 2.55 -6.56
CA ASN A 155 0.73 2.45 -5.70
C ASN A 155 1.99 2.88 -6.47
N ASN A 156 3.12 3.05 -5.75
CA ASN A 156 4.36 3.52 -6.37
C ASN A 156 4.98 2.52 -7.37
N ALA A 157 4.83 1.22 -7.16
CA ALA A 157 5.26 0.22 -8.14
C ALA A 157 4.52 0.41 -9.49
N GLY A 158 3.21 0.69 -9.42
CA GLY A 158 2.41 1.07 -10.58
C GLY A 158 2.84 2.40 -11.19
N ALA A 159 3.24 3.39 -10.37
CA ALA A 159 3.77 4.65 -10.87
C ALA A 159 5.07 4.44 -11.66
N THR A 160 6.01 3.69 -11.11
CA THR A 160 7.29 3.36 -11.76
C THR A 160 7.06 2.58 -13.07
N LEU A 161 6.19 1.56 -13.05
CA LEU A 161 5.83 0.80 -14.24
C LEU A 161 5.19 1.69 -15.33
N LEU A 162 4.29 2.60 -14.94
CA LEU A 162 3.65 3.54 -15.85
C LEU A 162 4.65 4.51 -16.47
N LEU A 163 5.56 5.06 -15.65
CA LEU A 163 6.64 5.94 -16.12
C LEU A 163 7.52 5.24 -17.17
N LEU A 164 7.96 4.02 -16.87
CA LEU A 164 8.79 3.23 -17.77
C LEU A 164 8.06 2.94 -19.09
N SER A 165 6.81 2.47 -19.02
CA SER A 165 6.03 2.13 -20.22
C SER A 165 5.65 3.35 -21.06
N ALA A 166 5.36 4.50 -20.41
CA ALA A 166 4.92 5.70 -21.13
C ALA A 166 6.06 6.52 -21.71
N LEU A 167 7.26 6.47 -21.11
CA LEU A 167 8.37 7.37 -21.43
C LEU A 167 9.60 6.66 -22.00
N ALA A 168 9.74 5.33 -21.75
CA ALA A 168 10.99 4.61 -22.05
C ALA A 168 10.77 3.30 -22.82
N GLU A 169 9.59 3.07 -23.39
CA GLU A 169 9.32 1.85 -24.18
C GLU A 169 10.37 1.67 -25.30
N ASN A 170 11.02 0.51 -25.30
CA ASN A 170 12.11 0.13 -26.22
C ASN A 170 13.36 1.04 -26.17
N ARG A 171 13.51 1.87 -25.15
CA ARG A 171 14.64 2.78 -24.98
C ARG A 171 15.42 2.47 -23.70
N GLU A 172 16.60 3.09 -23.55
CA GLU A 172 17.48 2.89 -22.39
C GLU A 172 17.06 3.75 -21.21
N VAL A 173 17.09 3.15 -20.00
CA VAL A 173 16.96 3.86 -18.73
C VAL A 173 18.23 3.67 -17.92
N LEU A 174 18.91 4.79 -17.61
CA LEU A 174 20.16 4.80 -16.90
C LEU A 174 19.93 4.77 -15.40
N VAL A 175 20.51 3.78 -14.72
CA VAL A 175 20.39 3.60 -13.25
C VAL A 175 21.74 3.22 -12.67
N SER A 176 22.08 3.74 -11.50
CA SER A 176 23.29 3.31 -10.78
C SER A 176 23.24 1.82 -10.43
N HIS A 177 24.36 1.11 -10.61
CA HIS A 177 24.50 -0.25 -10.08
C HIS A 177 24.16 -0.34 -8.58
N GLY A 178 24.51 0.70 -7.81
CA GLY A 178 24.22 0.80 -6.39
C GLY A 178 22.73 1.05 -6.07
N GLU A 179 21.89 1.26 -7.06
CA GLU A 179 20.44 1.55 -6.90
C GLU A 179 19.54 0.46 -7.47
N LEU A 180 20.09 -0.67 -7.90
CA LEU A 180 19.32 -1.84 -8.37
C LEU A 180 18.73 -2.60 -7.19
N VAL A 181 17.74 -1.99 -6.55
CA VAL A 181 17.13 -2.47 -5.30
C VAL A 181 16.12 -3.59 -5.51
N GLU A 182 15.96 -4.43 -4.49
CA GLU A 182 14.81 -5.30 -4.30
C GLU A 182 14.05 -4.87 -3.04
N ILE A 183 12.76 -4.55 -3.16
CA ILE A 183 11.92 -4.06 -2.08
C ILE A 183 10.66 -4.94 -1.95
N GLY A 184 10.24 -5.24 -0.72
CA GLY A 184 8.96 -5.90 -0.44
C GLY A 184 8.85 -7.33 -0.96
N GLY A 185 9.96 -8.01 -1.16
CA GLY A 185 10.04 -9.45 -1.48
C GLY A 185 9.89 -9.82 -2.95
N SER A 186 9.59 -8.88 -3.85
CA SER A 186 9.49 -9.17 -5.29
C SER A 186 9.60 -7.95 -6.22
N PHE A 187 9.63 -6.74 -5.70
CA PHE A 187 9.80 -5.55 -6.53
C PHE A 187 11.29 -5.32 -6.78
N ARG A 188 11.76 -5.70 -7.94
CA ARG A 188 13.14 -5.54 -8.41
C ARG A 188 13.18 -4.54 -9.54
N ILE A 189 14.05 -3.57 -9.46
CA ILE A 189 14.19 -2.53 -10.51
C ILE A 189 14.44 -3.12 -11.90
N PRO A 190 15.35 -4.09 -12.10
CA PRO A 190 15.53 -4.71 -13.42
C PRO A 190 14.26 -5.37 -13.96
N ASP A 191 13.54 -6.12 -13.13
CA ASP A 191 12.34 -6.84 -13.53
C ASP A 191 11.20 -5.88 -13.92
N ILE A 192 11.05 -4.79 -13.17
CA ILE A 192 10.05 -3.75 -13.47
C ILE A 192 10.40 -2.99 -14.75
N MET A 193 11.67 -2.75 -15.03
CA MET A 193 12.11 -2.15 -16.28
C MET A 193 11.77 -3.03 -17.48
N GLU A 194 12.07 -4.32 -17.39
CA GLU A 194 11.71 -5.29 -18.43
C GLU A 194 10.19 -5.34 -18.66
N GLN A 195 9.40 -5.40 -17.57
CA GLN A 195 7.94 -5.39 -17.66
C GLN A 195 7.38 -4.05 -18.22
N GLY A 196 8.06 -2.95 -17.99
CA GLY A 196 7.75 -1.65 -18.55
C GLY A 196 8.16 -1.46 -20.02
N GLY A 197 8.82 -2.47 -20.61
CA GLY A 197 9.35 -2.40 -21.98
C GLY A 197 10.61 -1.55 -22.12
N ALA A 198 11.23 -1.12 -21.01
CA ALA A 198 12.45 -0.35 -21.00
C ALA A 198 13.69 -1.24 -20.98
N ARG A 199 14.79 -0.76 -21.52
CA ARG A 199 16.09 -1.42 -21.46
C ARG A 199 16.95 -0.83 -20.35
N LEU A 200 17.27 -1.66 -19.34
CA LEU A 200 18.16 -1.24 -18.25
C LEU A 200 19.57 -0.98 -18.78
N LYS A 201 20.10 0.22 -18.47
CA LYS A 201 21.52 0.56 -18.65
C LYS A 201 22.10 0.88 -17.27
N ALA A 202 22.75 -0.11 -16.66
CA ALA A 202 23.38 0.07 -15.37
C ALA A 202 24.67 0.91 -15.51
N VAL A 203 24.83 1.90 -14.60
CA VAL A 203 25.89 2.92 -14.66
C VAL A 203 26.77 2.83 -13.42
N GLY A 204 28.08 3.11 -13.59
CA GLY A 204 29.05 3.09 -12.51
C GLY A 204 29.31 1.69 -11.95
N THR A 205 29.52 1.59 -10.65
CA THR A 205 29.78 0.34 -9.93
C THR A 205 28.87 0.24 -8.69
N THR A 206 28.88 -0.91 -8.03
CA THR A 206 28.05 -1.18 -6.84
C THR A 206 28.22 -0.13 -5.73
N ASN A 207 29.44 0.35 -5.52
CA ASN A 207 29.78 1.26 -4.41
C ASN A 207 30.16 2.66 -4.86
N ARG A 208 30.31 2.89 -6.16
CA ARG A 208 30.67 4.22 -6.68
C ARG A 208 30.01 4.48 -8.01
N THR A 209 29.26 5.57 -8.07
CA THR A 209 28.69 6.10 -9.31
C THR A 209 28.80 7.62 -9.30
N ARG A 210 29.39 8.17 -10.34
CA ARG A 210 29.66 9.59 -10.49
C ARG A 210 28.84 10.19 -11.62
N ALA A 211 28.65 11.49 -11.59
CA ALA A 211 27.98 12.22 -12.66
C ALA A 211 28.60 11.95 -14.05
N ASN A 212 29.92 11.81 -14.13
CA ASN A 212 30.61 11.51 -15.38
C ASN A 212 30.25 10.12 -15.94
N ASP A 213 30.03 9.12 -15.07
CA ASP A 213 29.63 7.80 -15.51
C ASP A 213 28.25 7.84 -16.22
N TYR A 214 27.34 8.67 -15.75
CA TYR A 214 26.07 8.92 -16.43
C TYR A 214 26.24 9.70 -17.73
N ALA A 215 27.06 10.74 -17.72
CA ALA A 215 27.31 11.56 -18.92
C ALA A 215 27.89 10.72 -20.06
N GLU A 216 28.86 9.84 -19.76
CA GLU A 216 29.46 8.92 -20.74
C GLU A 216 28.50 7.83 -21.21
N ALA A 217 27.56 7.42 -20.34
CA ALA A 217 26.58 6.41 -20.66
C ALA A 217 25.39 6.94 -21.48
N CYS A 218 25.11 8.25 -21.47
CA CYS A 218 24.03 8.83 -22.27
C CYS A 218 24.25 8.62 -23.78
N SER A 219 23.18 8.33 -24.49
CA SER A 219 23.14 8.13 -25.95
C SER A 219 21.81 8.62 -26.52
N GLU A 220 21.66 8.59 -27.83
CA GLU A 220 20.37 8.91 -28.50
C GLU A 220 19.24 7.95 -28.09
N ASP A 221 19.59 6.73 -27.65
CA ASP A 221 18.63 5.74 -27.14
C ASP A 221 18.20 6.02 -25.70
N SER A 222 18.87 6.91 -24.98
CA SER A 222 18.55 7.20 -23.56
C SER A 222 17.22 7.91 -23.42
N ALA A 223 16.27 7.29 -22.71
CA ALA A 223 14.94 7.83 -22.46
C ALA A 223 14.90 8.66 -21.19
N MET A 224 15.59 8.22 -20.15
CA MET A 224 15.67 8.92 -18.86
C MET A 224 16.84 8.44 -18.00
N ILE A 225 17.25 9.28 -17.07
CA ILE A 225 18.07 8.91 -15.91
C ILE A 225 17.09 8.66 -14.75
N LEU A 226 17.13 7.46 -14.16
CA LEU A 226 16.29 7.11 -13.02
C LEU A 226 17.16 7.00 -11.76
N LYS A 227 16.96 7.91 -10.83
CA LYS A 227 17.49 7.84 -9.46
C LYS A 227 16.51 7.03 -8.61
N VAL A 228 17.00 6.01 -7.91
CA VAL A 228 16.17 5.16 -7.03
C VAL A 228 16.68 5.26 -5.60
N HIS A 229 15.78 5.61 -4.68
CA HIS A 229 16.12 5.70 -3.27
C HIS A 229 16.32 4.31 -2.65
N THR A 230 17.49 4.09 -2.03
CA THR A 230 17.89 2.84 -1.38
C THR A 230 17.33 2.75 0.04
N SER A 231 16.00 2.60 0.17
CA SER A 231 15.28 2.72 1.46
C SER A 231 15.53 1.58 2.46
N ASN A 232 15.99 0.41 2.00
CA ASN A 232 16.06 -0.80 2.81
C ASN A 232 17.47 -1.38 2.99
N TYR A 233 18.48 -0.73 2.42
CA TYR A 233 19.89 -1.08 2.65
C TYR A 233 20.78 0.17 2.57
N ARG A 234 22.02 0.01 3.04
CA ARG A 234 23.04 1.05 2.95
C ARG A 234 24.38 0.41 2.61
N VAL A 235 25.10 0.97 1.63
CA VAL A 235 26.47 0.59 1.34
C VAL A 235 27.40 1.45 2.21
N VAL A 236 28.33 0.82 2.92
CA VAL A 236 29.23 1.49 3.87
C VAL A 236 30.67 1.21 3.50
N GLY A 237 31.53 2.20 3.59
CA GLY A 237 32.97 2.10 3.30
C GLY A 237 33.40 3.11 2.24
N PHE A 238 34.15 2.66 1.24
CA PHE A 238 34.59 3.51 0.13
C PHE A 238 33.49 3.70 -0.90
N THR A 239 32.49 4.51 -0.56
CA THR A 239 31.29 4.75 -1.38
C THR A 239 31.28 6.15 -1.96
N GLU A 240 30.62 6.30 -3.11
CA GLU A 240 30.36 7.59 -3.76
C GLU A 240 29.03 7.49 -4.52
N GLU A 241 28.13 8.40 -4.26
CA GLU A 241 26.80 8.48 -4.84
C GLU A 241 26.62 9.81 -5.55
N THR A 242 26.01 9.79 -6.74
CA THR A 242 25.66 11.03 -7.44
C THR A 242 24.41 11.65 -6.81
N SER A 243 24.49 12.90 -6.44
CA SER A 243 23.37 13.67 -5.91
C SER A 243 22.32 13.95 -6.99
N ILE A 244 21.09 14.28 -6.55
CA ILE A 244 20.01 14.67 -7.48
C ILE A 244 20.41 15.89 -8.31
N SER A 245 21.01 16.91 -7.70
CA SER A 245 21.43 18.13 -8.41
C SER A 245 22.47 17.84 -9.49
N GLU A 246 23.46 16.99 -9.20
CA GLU A 246 24.46 16.57 -10.20
C GLU A 246 23.81 15.78 -11.35
N LEU A 247 22.84 14.90 -11.07
CA LEU A 247 22.10 14.18 -12.11
C LEU A 247 21.29 15.13 -12.99
N CYS A 248 20.63 16.12 -12.39
CA CYS A 248 19.87 17.14 -13.13
C CYS A 248 20.76 17.97 -14.06
N GLU A 249 22.00 18.31 -13.64
CA GLU A 249 22.96 18.96 -14.50
C GLU A 249 23.41 18.08 -15.68
N VAL A 250 23.62 16.78 -15.44
CA VAL A 250 23.88 15.81 -16.52
C VAL A 250 22.67 15.70 -17.45
N GLY A 251 21.48 15.53 -16.91
CA GLY A 251 20.24 15.43 -17.68
C GLY A 251 20.02 16.64 -18.59
N LYS A 252 20.20 17.85 -18.05
CA LYS A 252 20.11 19.10 -18.79
C LYS A 252 21.15 19.19 -19.93
N THR A 253 22.41 18.80 -19.66
CA THR A 253 23.48 18.84 -20.64
C THR A 253 23.28 17.83 -21.77
N GLN A 254 22.78 16.65 -21.44
CA GLN A 254 22.55 15.55 -22.37
C GLN A 254 21.13 15.55 -22.98
N SER A 255 20.26 16.48 -22.56
CA SER A 255 18.83 16.53 -22.96
C SER A 255 18.07 15.23 -22.65
N VAL A 256 18.38 14.61 -21.51
CA VAL A 256 17.75 13.39 -21.02
C VAL A 256 17.02 13.70 -19.70
N PRO A 257 15.70 13.45 -19.59
CA PRO A 257 14.96 13.76 -18.38
C PRO A 257 15.44 12.94 -17.16
N VAL A 258 15.38 13.57 -15.98
CA VAL A 258 15.76 12.97 -14.71
C VAL A 258 14.50 12.66 -13.90
N VAL A 259 14.34 11.42 -13.52
CA VAL A 259 13.22 10.92 -12.70
C VAL A 259 13.76 10.42 -11.37
N HIS A 260 13.14 10.84 -10.26
CA HIS A 260 13.50 10.36 -8.93
C HIS A 260 12.39 9.47 -8.35
N ASP A 261 12.63 8.17 -8.27
CA ASP A 261 11.81 7.25 -7.47
C ASP A 261 12.23 7.34 -6.01
N MET A 262 11.54 8.19 -5.26
CA MET A 262 11.81 8.43 -3.84
C MET A 262 11.26 7.32 -2.95
N GLY A 263 10.20 6.68 -3.37
CA GLY A 263 9.50 5.67 -2.62
C GLY A 263 8.82 6.14 -1.34
N SER A 264 9.45 7.00 -0.54
CA SER A 264 8.98 7.39 0.81
C SER A 264 7.86 8.45 0.82
N GLY A 265 7.89 9.39 -0.10
CA GLY A 265 6.91 10.49 -0.18
C GLY A 265 7.01 11.48 0.97
N CYS A 266 8.22 11.76 1.45
CA CYS A 266 8.45 12.77 2.47
C CYS A 266 8.10 14.16 1.91
N MET A 267 7.19 14.88 2.58
CA MET A 267 6.71 16.19 2.14
C MET A 267 7.35 17.35 2.91
N VAL A 268 8.09 17.07 3.97
CA VAL A 268 8.72 18.05 4.85
C VAL A 268 10.20 17.76 5.03
N ASP A 269 10.98 18.80 5.31
CA ASP A 269 12.41 18.66 5.64
C ASP A 269 12.57 18.06 7.05
N LEU A 270 12.74 16.75 7.12
CA LEU A 270 12.95 16.02 8.37
C LEU A 270 14.27 16.37 9.06
N ALA A 271 15.26 16.96 8.36
CA ALA A 271 16.50 17.38 8.97
C ALA A 271 16.28 18.49 10.02
N GLN A 272 15.29 19.34 9.83
CA GLN A 272 14.87 20.34 10.82
C GLN A 272 14.30 19.72 12.12
N ARG A 273 13.87 18.45 12.04
CA ARG A 273 13.38 17.65 13.19
C ARG A 273 14.43 16.68 13.71
N GLY A 274 15.68 16.79 13.27
CA GLY A 274 16.81 15.93 13.69
C GLY A 274 16.93 14.59 12.97
N LEU A 275 16.10 14.30 11.98
CA LEU A 275 16.12 13.09 11.17
C LEU A 275 16.79 13.38 9.81
N ARG A 276 18.07 13.01 9.68
CA ARG A 276 18.87 13.29 8.49
C ARG A 276 18.89 12.09 7.52
N GLY A 277 19.08 12.41 6.23
CA GLY A 277 19.33 11.41 5.19
C GLY A 277 18.07 10.99 4.41
N GLU A 278 16.93 11.65 4.65
CA GLU A 278 15.72 11.46 3.84
C GLU A 278 15.54 12.66 2.91
N SER A 279 15.40 12.39 1.62
CA SER A 279 15.06 13.41 0.63
C SER A 279 13.59 13.75 0.70
N TRP A 280 13.19 14.99 0.46
CA TRP A 280 11.79 15.40 0.39
C TRP A 280 11.40 15.87 -1.01
N VAL A 281 10.12 15.78 -1.32
CA VAL A 281 9.60 15.90 -2.69
C VAL A 281 9.96 17.23 -3.32
N ARG A 282 9.73 18.33 -2.60
CA ARG A 282 10.01 19.69 -3.09
C ARG A 282 11.50 19.89 -3.43
N ASP A 283 12.41 19.45 -2.57
CA ASP A 283 13.84 19.56 -2.77
C ASP A 283 14.30 18.88 -4.07
N SER A 284 13.75 17.70 -4.37
CA SER A 284 14.08 17.02 -5.62
C SER A 284 13.62 17.79 -6.85
N LEU A 285 12.43 18.40 -6.82
CA LEU A 285 11.91 19.21 -7.92
C LEU A 285 12.66 20.54 -8.04
N GLU A 286 12.95 21.20 -6.93
CA GLU A 286 13.76 22.45 -6.90
C GLU A 286 15.20 22.21 -7.37
N SER A 287 15.74 21.00 -7.17
CA SER A 287 17.03 20.57 -7.72
C SER A 287 17.01 20.36 -9.24
N GLY A 288 15.83 20.38 -9.87
CA GLY A 288 15.66 20.29 -11.32
C GLY A 288 15.24 18.93 -11.85
N CYS A 289 14.77 18.00 -10.99
CA CYS A 289 14.16 16.75 -11.46
C CYS A 289 12.95 17.05 -12.34
N ASP A 290 12.84 16.36 -13.48
CA ASP A 290 11.69 16.47 -14.36
C ASP A 290 10.46 15.79 -13.77
N LEU A 291 10.65 14.66 -13.08
CA LEU A 291 9.57 13.95 -12.38
C LEU A 291 10.08 13.36 -11.05
N VAL A 292 9.19 13.30 -10.08
CA VAL A 292 9.33 12.48 -8.87
C VAL A 292 8.18 11.48 -8.81
N CYS A 293 8.43 10.28 -8.27
CA CYS A 293 7.35 9.35 -7.92
C CYS A 293 7.54 8.79 -6.51
N PHE A 294 6.43 8.55 -5.82
CA PHE A 294 6.45 8.14 -4.41
C PHE A 294 5.14 7.49 -3.95
N SER A 295 5.22 6.83 -2.79
CA SER A 295 4.08 6.17 -2.14
C SER A 295 3.31 7.12 -1.23
N GLY A 296 1.97 7.03 -1.27
CA GLY A 296 1.11 7.80 -0.36
C GLY A 296 1.05 7.26 1.08
N ASP A 297 1.27 5.96 1.26
CA ASP A 297 1.10 5.24 2.52
C ASP A 297 2.41 5.04 3.31
N LYS A 298 3.43 5.84 3.01
CA LYS A 298 4.69 5.86 3.76
C LYS A 298 4.82 7.18 4.54
N LEU A 299 5.91 7.95 4.33
CA LEU A 299 6.15 9.18 5.08
C LEU A 299 5.15 10.30 4.79
N LEU A 300 4.44 10.24 3.66
CA LEU A 300 3.30 11.13 3.42
C LEU A 300 2.18 10.95 4.46
N GLY A 301 2.04 9.76 5.05
CA GLY A 301 0.98 9.50 6.04
C GLY A 301 -0.44 9.40 5.47
N GLY A 302 -0.55 9.17 4.17
CA GLY A 302 -1.82 9.06 3.45
C GLY A 302 -2.24 7.61 3.13
N PRO A 303 -3.23 7.42 2.25
CA PRO A 303 -3.64 6.11 1.78
C PRO A 303 -2.61 5.53 0.82
N GLN A 304 -2.69 4.20 0.57
CA GLN A 304 -1.94 3.61 -0.53
C GLN A 304 -2.28 4.31 -1.85
N ALA A 305 -1.26 4.90 -2.44
CA ALA A 305 -1.28 5.57 -3.74
C ALA A 305 0.14 5.58 -4.31
N GLY A 306 0.27 5.66 -5.62
CA GLY A 306 1.48 6.09 -6.32
C GLY A 306 1.26 7.49 -6.85
N ILE A 307 2.09 8.41 -6.50
CA ILE A 307 2.03 9.80 -6.95
C ILE A 307 3.16 10.02 -7.96
N ILE A 308 2.86 10.67 -9.08
CA ILE A 308 3.82 11.15 -10.07
C ILE A 308 3.63 12.66 -10.13
N ALA A 309 4.68 13.45 -9.89
CA ALA A 309 4.62 14.91 -9.90
C ALA A 309 5.86 15.51 -10.59
N GLY A 310 5.70 16.63 -11.30
CA GLY A 310 6.76 17.33 -11.98
C GLY A 310 6.30 17.97 -13.29
N SER A 311 7.03 17.75 -14.39
CA SER A 311 6.75 18.31 -15.71
C SER A 311 5.36 17.96 -16.21
N ALA A 312 4.59 18.98 -16.58
CA ALA A 312 3.24 18.82 -17.11
C ALA A 312 3.21 17.96 -18.38
N GLU A 313 4.20 18.13 -19.27
CA GLU A 313 4.30 17.34 -20.49
C GLU A 313 4.45 15.84 -20.20
N LEU A 314 5.36 15.48 -19.28
CA LEU A 314 5.65 14.09 -18.95
C LEU A 314 4.49 13.45 -18.17
N VAL A 315 3.87 14.18 -17.24
CA VAL A 315 2.66 13.74 -16.53
C VAL A 315 1.52 13.46 -17.52
N GLN A 316 1.32 14.32 -18.53
CA GLN A 316 0.30 14.10 -19.55
C GLN A 316 0.58 12.87 -20.44
N LYS A 317 1.85 12.58 -20.75
CA LYS A 317 2.23 11.31 -21.42
C LYS A 317 1.79 10.10 -20.60
N CYS A 318 2.05 10.12 -19.29
CA CYS A 318 1.61 9.07 -18.38
C CYS A 318 0.09 8.92 -18.35
N ARG A 319 -0.67 10.02 -18.24
CA ARG A 319 -2.15 10.01 -18.24
C ARG A 319 -2.76 9.45 -19.54
N LYS A 320 -2.09 9.64 -20.68
CA LYS A 320 -2.55 9.14 -21.99
C LYS A 320 -2.26 7.66 -22.20
N HIS A 321 -1.35 7.08 -21.42
CA HIS A 321 -0.98 5.68 -21.58
C HIS A 321 -2.09 4.73 -21.10
N PRO A 322 -2.40 3.62 -21.81
CA PRO A 322 -3.49 2.70 -21.42
C PRO A 322 -3.39 2.13 -20.00
N LEU A 323 -2.17 1.88 -19.50
CA LEU A 323 -1.93 1.40 -18.13
C LEU A 323 -2.45 2.37 -17.07
N TYR A 324 -2.49 3.68 -17.33
CA TYR A 324 -3.03 4.65 -16.39
C TYR A 324 -4.46 4.30 -15.97
N ARG A 325 -5.30 3.89 -16.95
CA ARG A 325 -6.66 3.47 -16.63
C ARG A 325 -6.70 2.17 -15.82
N ALA A 326 -5.82 1.22 -16.10
CA ALA A 326 -5.74 -0.04 -15.36
C ALA A 326 -5.29 0.19 -13.90
N MET A 327 -4.43 1.19 -13.67
CA MET A 327 -3.86 1.53 -12.36
C MET A 327 -4.65 2.61 -11.61
N ARG A 328 -5.85 2.93 -12.05
CA ARG A 328 -6.67 4.01 -11.49
C ARG A 328 -7.17 3.69 -10.08
N PRO A 329 -6.92 4.56 -9.07
CA PRO A 329 -7.44 4.40 -7.73
C PRO A 329 -8.96 4.51 -7.63
N GLY A 330 -9.52 3.98 -6.55
CA GLY A 330 -10.92 4.18 -6.18
C GLY A 330 -11.16 5.53 -5.48
N ARG A 331 -12.44 5.87 -5.27
CA ARG A 331 -12.82 7.14 -4.61
C ARG A 331 -12.24 7.28 -3.21
N MET A 332 -12.08 6.17 -2.47
CA MET A 332 -11.54 6.17 -1.11
C MET A 332 -10.13 6.75 -1.07
N THR A 333 -9.27 6.33 -2.01
CA THR A 333 -7.91 6.83 -2.13
C THR A 333 -7.88 8.33 -2.42
N TYR A 334 -8.69 8.83 -3.36
CA TYR A 334 -8.72 10.26 -3.68
C TYR A 334 -9.23 11.11 -2.52
N ILE A 335 -10.26 10.64 -1.79
CA ILE A 335 -10.78 11.35 -0.61
C ILE A 335 -9.73 11.41 0.49
N ALA A 336 -9.16 10.24 0.87
CA ALA A 336 -8.17 10.19 1.94
C ALA A 336 -6.89 10.96 1.57
N LEU A 337 -6.38 10.81 0.34
CA LEU A 337 -5.21 11.55 -0.13
C LEU A 337 -5.46 13.07 -0.13
N GLY A 338 -6.60 13.50 -0.65
CA GLY A 338 -6.97 14.91 -0.67
C GLY A 338 -7.06 15.52 0.74
N GLN A 339 -7.58 14.77 1.71
CA GLN A 339 -7.61 15.22 3.11
C GLN A 339 -6.21 15.23 3.73
N THR A 340 -5.39 14.20 3.48
CA THR A 340 -3.99 14.18 3.95
C THR A 340 -3.21 15.39 3.43
N LEU A 341 -3.32 15.71 2.14
CA LEU A 341 -2.64 16.86 1.56
C LEU A 341 -3.13 18.21 2.14
N ARG A 342 -4.41 18.29 2.58
CA ARG A 342 -4.92 19.48 3.25
C ARG A 342 -4.34 19.67 4.66
N VAL A 343 -4.00 18.59 5.37
CA VAL A 343 -3.28 18.68 6.65
C VAL A 343 -1.95 19.40 6.45
N TYR A 344 -1.19 19.02 5.41
CA TYR A 344 0.06 19.71 5.08
C TYR A 344 -0.14 21.19 4.74
N LEU A 345 -1.20 21.55 4.02
CA LEU A 345 -1.49 22.96 3.72
C LEU A 345 -1.83 23.79 4.95
N LYS A 346 -2.36 23.17 6.00
CA LYS A 346 -2.62 23.84 7.29
C LYS A 346 -1.36 24.03 8.14
N GLY A 347 -0.26 23.31 7.83
CA GLY A 347 0.94 23.25 8.66
C GLY A 347 0.74 22.44 9.93
N GLU A 348 -0.11 21.44 9.90
CA GLU A 348 -0.47 20.58 11.03
C GLU A 348 0.15 19.17 10.90
N GLU A 349 1.20 19.03 10.10
CA GLU A 349 1.95 17.78 9.83
C GLU A 349 2.85 17.30 11.00
#